data_ffe76f166722b9b98a1265dc7f5f9b4b
#
_entry.id   ffe76f166722b9b98a1265dc7f5f9b4b
#
_cell.length_a   1.000
_cell.length_b   1.000
_cell.length_c   1.000
_cell.angle_alpha   90.00
_cell.angle_beta   90.00
_cell.angle_gamma   90.00
#
_symmetry.space_group_name_H-M   'P 1'
#
loop_
_entity.id
_entity.type
_entity.pdbx_description
1 polymer ?
#
loop_
_entity_poly.entity_id
_entity_poly.type
_entity_poly.pdbx_seq_one_letter_code
_entity_poly.pdbx_strand_id
1 'polypeptide(L)'
;MAVSRSLRRTNPITYILAAGLCIFFLYFFFADGTSIPRIKTLDAGAKQILSSKDAASNALSPPSLPYIKPKLAEGEIMAPPPVVHYHMNNVTVTGDPIGNRESVLILTPLARFYDEYWDNLVKLSYPHDLISLGFIIPKGREGNLATQQLQERIQKTQAPTNKNRFASITILRQDDEIPVLTSEHERHALSAQKERRAAMSKARNALLFTTLGPTTSWVLWLDSDIVETPASLVQDLASHDKGIIVPNCFQRYYNKDKESMDVRPYDFNSWQDSPTAKGLAEKMGPEEILLEGYAEMATYRNLMAYMGDPNGDPRREVDLDGVGGTALLVKADVHRDGAMFPPFPFYHLIETEGFARMATRLGWQAYGLPNYFVYHYNE
;
A
#
# COMPACT_ATOMS: atom_id res chain seq x y z
N MET A 1 -61.42 34.21 -39.09
CA MET A 1 -61.10 34.26 -37.64
C MET A 1 -59.61 34.51 -37.53
N ALA A 2 -59.19 35.70 -37.16
CA ALA A 2 -57.81 36.10 -37.00
C ALA A 2 -57.35 35.83 -35.58
N VAL A 3 -56.32 35.02 -35.40
CA VAL A 3 -55.71 34.74 -34.10
C VAL A 3 -54.64 35.79 -33.84
N SER A 4 -54.94 36.68 -32.91
CA SER A 4 -54.02 37.70 -32.40
C SER A 4 -52.88 37.01 -31.59
N ARG A 5 -51.66 37.12 -32.04
CA ARG A 5 -50.47 36.77 -31.27
C ARG A 5 -50.14 37.88 -30.26
N SER A 6 -50.41 37.64 -28.99
CA SER A 6 -49.97 38.48 -27.88
C SER A 6 -48.46 38.44 -27.76
N LEU A 7 -47.76 39.52 -28.06
CA LEU A 7 -46.36 39.75 -27.71
C LEU A 7 -46.26 39.91 -26.18
N ARG A 8 -45.72 38.92 -25.52
CA ARG A 8 -45.36 39.03 -24.11
C ARG A 8 -44.29 40.10 -23.95
N ARG A 9 -44.60 41.20 -23.29
CA ARG A 9 -43.63 42.23 -22.86
C ARG A 9 -42.64 41.53 -21.91
N THR A 10 -41.40 41.32 -22.34
CA THR A 10 -40.32 40.89 -21.49
C THR A 10 -39.95 42.00 -20.51
N ASN A 11 -39.80 41.63 -19.24
CA ASN A 11 -39.51 42.58 -18.17
C ASN A 11 -38.10 43.21 -18.43
N PRO A 12 -37.94 44.54 -18.37
CA PRO A 12 -36.64 45.20 -18.57
C PRO A 12 -35.52 44.68 -17.67
N ILE A 13 -35.86 44.12 -16.50
CA ILE A 13 -34.93 43.48 -15.59
C ILE A 13 -34.29 42.27 -16.25
N THR A 14 -34.98 41.52 -17.09
CA THR A 14 -34.46 40.33 -17.77
C THR A 14 -33.38 40.74 -18.81
N TYR A 15 -33.52 41.88 -19.48
CA TYR A 15 -32.53 42.40 -20.40
C TYR A 15 -31.28 42.92 -19.66
N ILE A 16 -31.44 43.54 -18.49
CA ILE A 16 -30.29 43.97 -17.65
C ILE A 16 -29.50 42.79 -17.13
N LEU A 17 -30.20 41.74 -16.65
CA LEU A 17 -29.54 40.50 -16.20
C LEU A 17 -28.84 39.77 -17.35
N ALA A 18 -29.45 39.68 -18.51
CA ALA A 18 -28.83 39.06 -19.69
C ALA A 18 -27.60 39.84 -20.18
N ALA A 19 -27.70 41.19 -20.19
CA ALA A 19 -26.55 42.03 -20.54
C ALA A 19 -25.42 41.93 -19.51
N GLY A 20 -25.77 41.90 -18.22
CA GLY A 20 -24.76 41.66 -17.15
C GLY A 20 -24.06 40.33 -17.28
N LEU A 21 -24.82 39.27 -17.60
CA LEU A 21 -24.27 37.93 -17.83
C LEU A 21 -23.35 37.90 -19.05
N CYS A 22 -23.74 38.54 -20.14
CA CYS A 22 -22.89 38.65 -21.32
C CYS A 22 -21.59 39.45 -21.07
N ILE A 23 -21.68 40.55 -20.31
CA ILE A 23 -20.49 41.32 -19.92
C ILE A 23 -19.59 40.50 -19.00
N PHE A 24 -20.16 39.73 -18.05
CA PHE A 24 -19.41 38.82 -17.17
C PHE A 24 -18.69 37.73 -17.97
N PHE A 25 -19.37 37.10 -18.94
CA PHE A 25 -18.74 36.14 -19.85
C PHE A 25 -17.66 36.76 -20.72
N LEU A 26 -17.89 37.93 -21.29
CA LEU A 26 -16.88 38.63 -22.06
C LEU A 26 -15.68 39.04 -21.20
N TYR A 27 -15.91 39.50 -19.98
CA TYR A 27 -14.83 39.77 -19.04
C TYR A 27 -14.06 38.47 -18.66
N PHE A 28 -14.76 37.38 -18.44
CA PHE A 28 -14.11 36.10 -18.10
C PHE A 28 -13.30 35.49 -19.25
N PHE A 29 -13.75 35.68 -20.49
CA PHE A 29 -13.06 35.18 -21.69
C PHE A 29 -12.02 36.13 -22.28
N PHE A 30 -12.12 37.41 -22.03
CA PHE A 30 -11.26 38.42 -22.67
C PHE A 30 -10.45 39.30 -21.70
N ALA A 31 -10.76 39.32 -20.40
CA ALA A 31 -9.99 40.06 -19.41
C ALA A 31 -8.82 39.26 -18.83
N ASP A 32 -8.81 37.94 -18.96
CA ASP A 32 -7.64 37.13 -18.67
C ASP A 32 -6.67 37.18 -19.86
N GLY A 33 -6.01 38.33 -20.01
CA GLY A 33 -4.71 38.42 -20.63
C GLY A 33 -3.59 37.78 -19.82
N THR A 34 -3.91 36.83 -18.94
CA THR A 34 -2.98 35.87 -18.39
C THR A 34 -2.64 34.91 -19.51
N SER A 35 -1.54 35.20 -20.19
CA SER A 35 -0.83 34.25 -21.02
C SER A 35 -0.94 32.87 -20.37
N ILE A 36 -1.70 31.98 -21.05
CA ILE A 36 -1.51 30.53 -20.85
C ILE A 36 0.00 30.35 -20.79
N PRO A 37 0.58 29.85 -19.69
CA PRO A 37 2.01 29.63 -19.65
C PRO A 37 2.31 28.75 -20.87
N ARG A 38 2.95 29.32 -21.87
CA ARG A 38 3.49 28.58 -23.01
C ARG A 38 4.36 27.52 -22.37
N ILE A 39 3.87 26.28 -22.34
CA ILE A 39 4.68 25.12 -22.02
C ILE A 39 5.85 25.24 -23.00
N LYS A 40 7.00 25.67 -22.50
CA LYS A 40 8.23 25.60 -23.26
C LYS A 40 8.39 24.15 -23.63
N THR A 41 8.18 23.85 -24.92
CA THR A 41 8.58 22.55 -25.45
C THR A 41 10.04 22.38 -25.10
N LEU A 42 10.32 21.40 -24.27
CA LEU A 42 11.67 20.96 -23.94
C LEU A 42 12.28 20.51 -25.26
N ASP A 43 13.19 21.33 -25.81
CA ASP A 43 14.07 20.89 -26.89
C ASP A 43 14.81 19.63 -26.41
N ALA A 44 14.68 18.57 -27.20
CA ALA A 44 15.30 17.26 -26.94
C ALA A 44 16.82 17.30 -27.17
N GLY A 45 17.50 18.26 -26.61
CA GLY A 45 18.93 18.46 -26.75
C GLY A 45 19.63 19.04 -25.52
N ALA A 46 18.88 19.59 -24.59
CA ALA A 46 19.46 20.13 -23.37
C ALA A 46 19.53 19.04 -22.30
N LYS A 47 20.72 18.55 -22.01
CA LYS A 47 21.02 17.96 -20.69
C LYS A 47 20.78 19.05 -19.66
N GLN A 48 19.52 19.21 -19.24
CA GLN A 48 19.18 20.03 -18.10
C GLN A 48 19.72 19.29 -16.86
N ILE A 49 20.83 19.78 -16.35
CA ILE A 49 21.22 19.48 -14.98
C ILE A 49 20.12 20.12 -14.13
N LEU A 50 19.11 19.33 -13.76
CA LEU A 50 18.09 19.74 -12.81
C LEU A 50 18.82 20.22 -11.54
N SER A 51 18.51 21.44 -11.11
CA SER A 51 19.03 21.92 -9.84
C SER A 51 18.56 20.97 -8.74
N SER A 52 19.34 20.81 -7.67
CA SER A 52 18.98 19.90 -6.58
C SER A 52 17.60 20.22 -5.95
N LYS A 53 17.15 21.46 -6.06
CA LYS A 53 15.82 21.92 -5.62
C LYS A 53 14.70 21.43 -6.54
N ASP A 54 14.91 21.44 -7.85
CA ASP A 54 13.90 20.99 -8.82
C ASP A 54 13.78 19.45 -8.80
N ALA A 55 14.89 18.74 -8.59
CA ALA A 55 14.89 17.29 -8.42
C ALA A 55 14.10 16.86 -7.16
N ALA A 56 14.24 17.62 -6.06
CA ALA A 56 13.52 17.33 -4.82
C ALA A 56 12.01 17.58 -4.93
N SER A 57 11.59 18.66 -5.64
CA SER A 57 10.17 18.92 -5.85
C SER A 57 9.51 17.93 -6.81
N ASN A 58 10.25 17.43 -7.80
CA ASN A 58 9.76 16.43 -8.75
C ASN A 58 9.70 15.01 -8.19
N ALA A 59 10.51 14.71 -7.15
CA ALA A 59 10.50 13.39 -6.52
C ALA A 59 9.17 13.05 -5.82
N LEU A 60 8.40 14.07 -5.43
CA LEU A 60 7.08 13.88 -4.79
C LEU A 60 5.90 14.01 -5.74
N SER A 61 6.11 14.52 -6.95
CA SER A 61 5.06 14.59 -7.95
C SER A 61 5.13 13.33 -8.79
N PRO A 62 4.16 12.41 -8.67
CA PRO A 62 4.10 11.29 -9.59
C PRO A 62 4.04 11.82 -11.01
N PRO A 63 4.62 11.15 -12.02
CA PRO A 63 4.49 11.52 -13.40
C PRO A 63 3.01 11.42 -13.81
N SER A 64 2.28 12.51 -13.60
CA SER A 64 0.85 12.62 -13.89
C SER A 64 0.57 13.05 -15.33
N LEU A 65 1.64 13.27 -16.12
CA LEU A 65 1.49 13.66 -17.51
C LEU A 65 1.21 12.44 -18.38
N PRO A 66 0.19 12.50 -19.25
CA PRO A 66 -0.03 11.47 -20.25
C PRO A 66 1.23 11.32 -21.12
N TYR A 67 1.49 10.07 -21.55
CA TYR A 67 2.60 9.80 -22.45
C TYR A 67 2.51 10.69 -23.68
N ILE A 68 3.49 11.57 -23.86
CA ILE A 68 3.62 12.41 -25.05
C ILE A 68 4.63 11.75 -25.96
N LYS A 69 4.17 11.32 -27.15
CA LYS A 69 5.06 10.76 -28.17
C LYS A 69 6.11 11.82 -28.53
N PRO A 70 7.42 11.49 -28.45
CA PRO A 70 8.47 12.44 -28.83
C PRO A 70 8.25 12.94 -30.26
N LYS A 71 8.34 14.25 -30.50
CA LYS A 71 8.42 14.80 -31.85
C LYS A 71 9.84 14.59 -32.36
N LEU A 72 9.96 13.81 -33.42
CA LEU A 72 11.22 13.62 -34.13
C LEU A 72 11.55 14.87 -34.96
N ALA A 73 12.83 15.21 -35.03
CA ALA A 73 13.31 16.20 -35.96
C ALA A 73 13.16 15.70 -37.43
N GLU A 74 13.12 16.61 -38.38
CA GLU A 74 12.99 16.25 -39.79
C GLU A 74 14.23 15.41 -40.24
N GLY A 75 13.97 14.17 -40.69
CA GLY A 75 15.01 13.21 -41.05
C GLY A 75 15.52 12.31 -39.93
N GLU A 76 15.03 12.46 -38.70
CA GLU A 76 15.38 11.61 -37.61
C GLU A 76 14.54 10.32 -37.63
N ILE A 77 15.19 9.15 -37.62
CA ILE A 77 14.53 7.86 -37.61
C ILE A 77 14.36 7.45 -36.13
N MET A 78 13.11 7.19 -35.74
CA MET A 78 12.82 6.68 -34.40
C MET A 78 13.51 5.33 -34.20
N ALA A 79 14.28 5.20 -33.11
CA ALA A 79 14.82 3.92 -32.70
C ALA A 79 13.66 2.90 -32.52
N PRO A 80 13.85 1.65 -32.91
CA PRO A 80 12.84 0.63 -32.66
C PRO A 80 12.53 0.52 -31.17
N PRO A 81 11.29 0.21 -30.79
CA PRO A 81 10.94 -0.01 -29.38
C PRO A 81 11.87 -1.06 -28.77
N PRO A 82 12.30 -0.90 -27.51
CA PRO A 82 13.13 -1.90 -26.86
C PRO A 82 12.35 -3.20 -26.71
N VAL A 83 12.99 -4.31 -27.03
CA VAL A 83 12.48 -5.66 -26.77
C VAL A 83 13.26 -6.22 -25.59
N VAL A 84 12.56 -6.53 -24.49
CA VAL A 84 13.16 -7.07 -23.28
C VAL A 84 12.67 -8.49 -23.07
N HIS A 85 13.60 -9.40 -22.87
CA HIS A 85 13.30 -10.81 -22.58
C HIS A 85 13.58 -11.09 -21.10
N TYR A 86 12.59 -11.64 -20.40
CA TYR A 86 12.74 -12.12 -19.05
C TYR A 86 12.60 -13.64 -19.01
N HIS A 87 13.56 -14.31 -18.40
CA HIS A 87 13.51 -15.74 -18.16
C HIS A 87 13.06 -15.99 -16.73
N MET A 88 11.76 -16.12 -16.51
CA MET A 88 11.16 -16.25 -15.18
C MET A 88 11.71 -17.45 -14.40
N ASN A 89 12.10 -18.53 -15.08
CA ASN A 89 12.73 -19.69 -14.47
C ASN A 89 14.10 -19.39 -13.83
N ASN A 90 14.70 -18.23 -14.10
CA ASN A 90 15.96 -17.80 -13.51
C ASN A 90 15.76 -16.93 -12.26
N VAL A 91 14.52 -16.60 -11.91
CA VAL A 91 14.19 -15.90 -10.66
C VAL A 91 14.20 -16.94 -9.54
N THR A 92 15.22 -16.89 -8.70
CA THR A 92 15.36 -17.81 -7.55
C THR A 92 14.55 -17.28 -6.38
N VAL A 93 13.91 -18.18 -5.63
CA VAL A 93 13.18 -17.88 -4.39
C VAL A 93 13.40 -19.04 -3.42
N THR A 94 14.38 -18.89 -2.54
CA THR A 94 14.92 -19.99 -1.72
C THR A 94 15.04 -19.61 -0.25
N GLY A 95 15.38 -20.60 0.59
CA GLY A 95 15.71 -20.38 2.00
C GLY A 95 17.05 -19.67 2.25
N ASP A 96 17.89 -19.45 1.22
CA ASP A 96 19.12 -18.65 1.30
C ASP A 96 19.07 -17.44 0.35
N PRO A 97 18.22 -16.44 0.66
CA PRO A 97 17.99 -15.33 -0.25
C PRO A 97 19.21 -14.40 -0.38
N ILE A 98 20.06 -14.31 0.64
CA ILE A 98 21.29 -13.50 0.60
C ILE A 98 22.34 -14.16 -0.28
N GLY A 99 22.59 -15.45 -0.09
CA GLY A 99 23.56 -16.21 -0.88
C GLY A 99 23.21 -16.22 -2.37
N ASN A 100 21.92 -16.30 -2.69
CA ASN A 100 21.40 -16.28 -4.06
C ASN A 100 21.13 -14.86 -4.60
N ARG A 101 21.41 -13.79 -3.82
CA ARG A 101 21.17 -12.40 -4.18
C ARG A 101 19.73 -12.13 -4.65
N GLU A 102 18.77 -12.68 -3.95
CA GLU A 102 17.35 -12.56 -4.27
C GLU A 102 16.84 -11.16 -3.96
N SER A 103 16.06 -10.57 -4.87
CA SER A 103 15.52 -9.23 -4.68
C SER A 103 14.26 -9.26 -3.83
N VAL A 104 14.12 -8.26 -2.97
CA VAL A 104 13.00 -8.09 -2.04
C VAL A 104 12.29 -6.77 -2.34
N LEU A 105 10.96 -6.83 -2.46
CA LEU A 105 10.10 -5.69 -2.57
C LEU A 105 9.35 -5.49 -1.24
N ILE A 106 9.64 -4.42 -0.51
CA ILE A 106 8.93 -4.08 0.73
C ILE A 106 7.80 -3.11 0.40
N LEU A 107 6.57 -3.46 0.72
CA LEU A 107 5.36 -2.72 0.39
C LEU A 107 4.64 -2.24 1.64
N THR A 108 4.34 -0.94 1.70
CA THR A 108 3.76 -0.29 2.88
C THR A 108 2.62 0.64 2.51
N PRO A 109 1.40 0.34 2.96
CA PRO A 109 0.35 1.36 3.06
C PRO A 109 0.72 2.38 4.15
N LEU A 110 0.92 3.65 3.77
CA LEU A 110 1.47 4.69 4.64
C LEU A 110 0.45 5.81 4.85
N ALA A 111 -0.44 5.68 5.82
CA ALA A 111 -1.37 6.74 6.20
C ALA A 111 -0.72 7.75 7.16
N ARG A 112 0.12 7.28 8.07
CA ARG A 112 0.91 8.05 9.03
C ARG A 112 2.35 7.56 9.01
N PHE A 113 3.29 8.48 9.17
CA PHE A 113 4.72 8.16 9.22
C PHE A 113 5.18 7.99 10.66
N TYR A 114 5.97 6.95 10.92
CA TYR A 114 6.63 6.69 12.19
C TYR A 114 8.14 6.62 11.96
N ASP A 115 8.90 7.35 12.75
CA ASP A 115 10.36 7.41 12.62
C ASP A 115 11.01 6.06 12.92
N GLU A 116 10.48 5.33 13.89
CA GLU A 116 10.94 4.00 14.29
C GLU A 116 10.76 2.98 13.17
N TYR A 117 9.67 3.07 12.41
CA TYR A 117 9.46 2.24 11.23
C TYR A 117 10.58 2.44 10.20
N TRP A 118 10.89 3.70 9.88
CA TRP A 118 11.97 4.01 8.94
C TRP A 118 13.35 3.56 9.47
N ASP A 119 13.60 3.76 10.74
CA ASP A 119 14.85 3.33 11.39
C ASP A 119 15.00 1.79 11.33
N ASN A 120 13.90 1.04 11.47
CA ASN A 120 13.92 -0.42 11.27
C ASN A 120 14.25 -0.80 9.83
N LEU A 121 13.68 -0.13 8.82
CA LEU A 121 14.04 -0.38 7.42
C LEU A 121 15.53 -0.15 7.16
N VAL A 122 16.09 0.93 7.71
CA VAL A 122 17.52 1.28 7.55
C VAL A 122 18.43 0.30 8.31
N LYS A 123 17.94 -0.29 9.40
CA LYS A 123 18.69 -1.29 10.20
C LYS A 123 18.62 -2.70 9.65
N LEU A 124 17.81 -2.97 8.62
CA LEU A 124 17.75 -4.30 8.02
C LEU A 124 19.16 -4.74 7.61
N SER A 125 19.52 -5.96 8.00
CA SER A 125 20.82 -6.57 7.65
C SER A 125 20.82 -7.21 6.26
N TYR A 126 19.66 -7.27 5.60
CA TYR A 126 19.55 -7.68 4.20
C TYR A 126 20.23 -6.64 3.30
N PRO A 127 20.97 -7.04 2.25
CA PRO A 127 21.63 -6.08 1.37
C PRO A 127 20.68 -5.08 0.76
N HIS A 128 20.85 -3.80 1.04
CA HIS A 128 19.91 -2.75 0.61
C HIS A 128 19.85 -2.57 -0.90
N ASP A 129 20.93 -2.89 -1.61
CA ASP A 129 20.99 -2.91 -3.07
C ASP A 129 20.08 -3.98 -3.70
N LEU A 130 19.58 -4.92 -2.91
CA LEU A 130 18.57 -5.93 -3.28
C LEU A 130 17.15 -5.59 -2.79
N ILE A 131 16.99 -4.50 -2.02
CA ILE A 131 15.68 -4.08 -1.49
C ILE A 131 15.11 -2.92 -2.31
N SER A 132 13.92 -3.10 -2.84
CA SER A 132 13.07 -2.03 -3.39
C SER A 132 11.95 -1.70 -2.41
N LEU A 133 11.66 -0.41 -2.22
CA LEU A 133 10.57 0.05 -1.35
C LEU A 133 9.41 0.58 -2.18
N GLY A 134 8.19 0.23 -1.79
CA GLY A 134 6.97 0.77 -2.36
C GLY A 134 6.04 1.31 -1.27
N PHE A 135 5.57 2.53 -1.43
CA PHE A 135 4.64 3.19 -0.52
C PHE A 135 3.37 3.59 -1.26
N ILE A 136 2.21 3.39 -0.64
CA ILE A 136 0.96 3.99 -1.09
C ILE A 136 0.43 4.90 0.01
N ILE A 137 0.20 6.17 -0.34
CA ILE A 137 -0.12 7.22 0.61
C ILE A 137 -1.47 7.84 0.23
N PRO A 138 -2.45 7.89 1.15
CA PRO A 138 -3.76 8.47 0.89
C PRO A 138 -3.67 9.99 0.65
N LYS A 139 -4.63 10.51 -0.08
CA LYS A 139 -4.84 11.95 -0.23
C LYS A 139 -5.31 12.54 1.11
N GLY A 140 -4.98 13.79 1.34
CA GLY A 140 -5.42 14.52 2.52
C GLY A 140 -4.26 15.05 3.36
N ARG A 141 -4.61 15.72 4.45
CA ARG A 141 -3.63 16.44 5.30
C ARG A 141 -2.60 15.49 5.92
N GLU A 142 -3.06 14.37 6.49
CA GLU A 142 -2.16 13.38 7.13
C GLU A 142 -1.23 12.72 6.11
N GLY A 143 -1.77 12.30 4.96
CA GLY A 143 -0.96 11.74 3.89
C GLY A 143 0.05 12.73 3.32
N ASN A 144 -0.27 14.02 3.25
CA ASN A 144 0.68 15.06 2.84
C ASN A 144 1.81 15.20 3.85
N LEU A 145 1.50 15.19 5.15
CA LEU A 145 2.50 15.24 6.22
C LEU A 145 3.39 13.99 6.18
N ALA A 146 2.78 12.81 6.09
CA ALA A 146 3.52 11.55 5.98
C ALA A 146 4.43 11.55 4.73
N THR A 147 3.97 12.10 3.61
CA THR A 147 4.77 12.24 2.39
C THR A 147 6.00 13.13 2.62
N GLN A 148 5.81 14.26 3.29
CA GLN A 148 6.91 15.18 3.59
C GLN A 148 7.96 14.51 4.49
N GLN A 149 7.52 13.88 5.58
CA GLN A 149 8.42 13.20 6.52
C GLN A 149 9.18 12.04 5.83
N LEU A 150 8.48 11.24 5.05
CA LEU A 150 9.09 10.17 4.26
C LEU A 150 10.15 10.72 3.30
N GLN A 151 9.87 11.82 2.61
CA GLN A 151 10.82 12.42 1.67
C GLN A 151 12.09 12.91 2.37
N GLU A 152 11.97 13.53 3.53
CA GLU A 152 13.13 13.98 4.31
C GLU A 152 14.05 12.81 4.70
N ARG A 153 13.45 11.66 5.07
CA ARG A 153 14.20 10.44 5.36
C ARG A 153 14.82 9.82 4.12
N ILE A 154 14.09 9.77 3.00
CA ILE A 154 14.59 9.28 1.72
C ILE A 154 15.80 10.09 1.25
N GLN A 155 15.74 11.41 1.29
CA GLN A 155 16.85 12.27 0.88
C GLN A 155 18.14 11.97 1.64
N LYS A 156 18.05 11.70 2.95
CA LYS A 156 19.20 11.32 3.78
C LYS A 156 19.72 9.93 3.42
N THR A 157 18.82 8.95 3.28
CA THR A 157 19.20 7.55 3.07
C THR A 157 19.72 7.31 1.66
N GLN A 158 19.13 7.96 0.64
CA GLN A 158 19.51 7.81 -0.76
C GLN A 158 20.58 8.83 -1.22
N ALA A 159 21.17 9.61 -0.30
CA ALA A 159 22.23 10.56 -0.65
C ALA A 159 23.40 9.87 -1.38
N PRO A 160 24.01 10.53 -2.37
CA PRO A 160 25.11 9.92 -3.14
C PRO A 160 26.29 9.47 -2.29
N THR A 161 26.49 10.08 -1.14
CA THR A 161 27.54 9.74 -0.15
C THR A 161 27.23 8.51 0.68
N ASN A 162 25.96 8.08 0.73
CA ASN A 162 25.56 6.90 1.49
C ASN A 162 25.83 5.63 0.65
N LYS A 163 26.60 4.69 1.22
CA LYS A 163 26.91 3.42 0.57
C LYS A 163 25.77 2.40 0.71
N ASN A 164 24.92 2.54 1.71
CA ASN A 164 23.85 1.60 2.02
C ASN A 164 22.49 2.17 1.56
N ARG A 165 22.32 2.26 0.24
CA ARG A 165 21.10 2.78 -0.39
C ARG A 165 20.20 1.64 -0.85
N PHE A 166 18.89 1.84 -0.74
CA PHE A 166 17.92 0.93 -1.34
C PHE A 166 18.00 0.94 -2.87
N ALA A 167 17.71 -0.20 -3.50
CA ALA A 167 17.75 -0.37 -4.95
C ALA A 167 16.82 0.61 -5.66
N SER A 168 15.61 0.77 -5.15
CA SER A 168 14.63 1.75 -5.66
C SER A 168 13.61 2.12 -4.60
N ILE A 169 12.96 3.27 -4.76
CA ILE A 169 11.85 3.71 -3.91
C ILE A 169 10.74 4.25 -4.80
N THR A 170 9.55 3.70 -4.66
CA THR A 170 8.35 4.11 -5.41
C THR A 170 7.30 4.64 -4.44
N ILE A 171 6.73 5.80 -4.73
CA ILE A 171 5.67 6.40 -3.93
C ILE A 171 4.44 6.57 -4.82
N LEU A 172 3.34 5.93 -4.45
CA LEU A 172 2.03 6.11 -5.05
C LEU A 172 1.19 7.05 -4.18
N ARG A 173 0.51 7.98 -4.83
CA ARG A 173 -0.51 8.82 -4.19
C ARG A 173 -1.87 8.29 -4.60
N GLN A 174 -2.67 7.91 -3.60
CA GLN A 174 -4.03 7.44 -3.84
C GLN A 174 -5.00 8.60 -3.70
N ASP A 175 -5.77 8.84 -4.77
CA ASP A 175 -6.76 9.93 -4.80
C ASP A 175 -8.12 9.52 -4.23
N ASP A 176 -8.37 8.23 -4.07
CA ASP A 176 -9.59 7.72 -3.46
C ASP A 176 -9.66 8.14 -1.98
N GLU A 177 -10.77 8.73 -1.61
CA GLU A 177 -11.06 9.02 -0.21
C GLU A 177 -11.31 7.69 0.50
N ILE A 178 -10.34 7.23 1.30
CA ILE A 178 -10.65 6.25 2.34
C ILE A 178 -11.62 6.97 3.29
N PRO A 179 -12.79 6.38 3.61
CA PRO A 179 -13.69 7.01 4.57
C PRO A 179 -12.90 7.37 5.82
N VAL A 180 -12.70 8.67 6.04
CA VAL A 180 -12.00 9.19 7.23
C VAL A 180 -12.99 9.08 8.37
N LEU A 181 -13.00 7.91 9.01
CA LEU A 181 -13.69 7.76 10.29
C LEU A 181 -12.87 8.55 11.32
N THR A 182 -13.51 9.52 11.93
CA THR A 182 -12.87 10.59 12.69
C THR A 182 -12.33 10.15 14.05
N SER A 183 -12.81 9.02 14.57
CA SER A 183 -12.33 8.46 15.84
C SER A 183 -11.81 7.03 15.68
N GLU A 184 -10.85 6.64 16.52
CA GLU A 184 -10.31 5.29 16.59
C GLU A 184 -11.42 4.26 16.87
N HIS A 185 -12.32 4.57 17.78
CA HIS A 185 -13.47 3.73 18.12
C HIS A 185 -14.38 3.47 16.91
N GLU A 186 -14.66 4.49 16.10
CA GLU A 186 -15.46 4.33 14.86
C GLU A 186 -14.73 3.51 13.81
N ARG A 187 -13.42 3.66 13.71
CA ARG A 187 -12.56 2.86 12.81
C ARG A 187 -12.58 1.38 13.12
N HIS A 188 -12.77 1.01 14.39
CA HIS A 188 -12.81 -0.37 14.86
C HIS A 188 -14.24 -0.93 14.97
N ALA A 189 -15.29 -0.15 14.71
CA ALA A 189 -16.65 -0.66 14.70
C ALA A 189 -16.86 -1.72 13.60
N LEU A 190 -17.50 -2.85 13.95
CA LEU A 190 -17.76 -3.97 13.02
C LEU A 190 -18.43 -3.51 11.72
N SER A 191 -19.40 -2.60 11.82
CA SER A 191 -20.15 -2.06 10.68
C SER A 191 -19.28 -1.32 9.65
N ALA A 192 -18.15 -0.74 10.08
CA ALA A 192 -17.25 0.01 9.21
C ALA A 192 -16.16 -0.87 8.57
N GLN A 193 -15.99 -2.12 9.02
CA GLN A 193 -14.85 -2.95 8.63
C GLN A 193 -14.88 -3.37 7.16
N LYS A 194 -16.06 -3.72 6.63
CA LYS A 194 -16.16 -4.18 5.23
C LYS A 194 -15.63 -3.12 4.26
N GLU A 195 -16.08 -1.87 4.40
CA GLU A 195 -15.65 -0.77 3.53
C GLU A 195 -14.20 -0.39 3.75
N ARG A 196 -13.74 -0.32 5.00
CA ARG A 196 -12.37 -0.02 5.35
C ARG A 196 -11.40 -1.06 4.79
N ARG A 197 -11.69 -2.36 4.99
CA ARG A 197 -10.84 -3.45 4.48
C ARG A 197 -10.90 -3.54 2.96
N ALA A 198 -12.04 -3.26 2.33
CA ALA A 198 -12.14 -3.17 0.88
C ALA A 198 -11.27 -2.04 0.30
N ALA A 199 -11.25 -0.87 0.93
CA ALA A 199 -10.40 0.24 0.54
C ALA A 199 -8.90 -0.10 0.72
N MET A 200 -8.54 -0.75 1.84
CA MET A 200 -7.17 -1.21 2.08
C MET A 200 -6.74 -2.25 1.05
N SER A 201 -7.62 -3.20 0.69
CA SER A 201 -7.37 -4.19 -0.37
C SER A 201 -7.05 -3.53 -1.71
N LYS A 202 -7.85 -2.52 -2.10
CA LYS A 202 -7.61 -1.76 -3.33
C LYS A 202 -6.26 -1.04 -3.30
N ALA A 203 -5.92 -0.42 -2.16
CA ALA A 203 -4.64 0.25 -1.98
C ALA A 203 -3.47 -0.74 -2.10
N ARG A 204 -3.52 -1.88 -1.38
CA ARG A 204 -2.50 -2.93 -1.46
C ARG A 204 -2.34 -3.46 -2.89
N ASN A 205 -3.44 -3.76 -3.58
CA ASN A 205 -3.40 -4.25 -4.95
C ASN A 205 -2.84 -3.20 -5.92
N ALA A 206 -3.25 -1.92 -5.81
CA ALA A 206 -2.70 -0.84 -6.62
C ALA A 206 -1.18 -0.73 -6.44
N LEU A 207 -0.69 -0.80 -5.20
CA LEU A 207 0.72 -0.76 -4.89
C LEU A 207 1.45 -1.97 -5.48
N LEU A 208 0.93 -3.19 -5.27
CA LEU A 208 1.50 -4.44 -5.78
C LEU A 208 1.65 -4.41 -7.31
N PHE A 209 0.55 -4.16 -8.02
CA PHE A 209 0.55 -4.21 -9.49
C PHE A 209 1.37 -3.10 -10.14
N THR A 210 1.63 -2.02 -9.40
CA THR A 210 2.50 -0.94 -9.91
C THR A 210 3.98 -1.24 -9.68
N THR A 211 4.33 -2.00 -8.63
CA THR A 211 5.72 -2.13 -8.19
C THR A 211 6.33 -3.51 -8.37
N LEU A 212 5.50 -4.57 -8.49
CA LEU A 212 5.98 -5.93 -8.67
C LEU A 212 6.70 -6.07 -10.02
N GLY A 213 8.03 -6.12 -9.96
CA GLY A 213 8.87 -6.32 -11.14
C GLY A 213 9.00 -7.79 -11.56
N PRO A 214 9.45 -8.06 -12.79
CA PRO A 214 9.62 -9.42 -13.29
C PRO A 214 10.73 -10.19 -12.58
N THR A 215 11.68 -9.50 -11.94
CA THR A 215 12.83 -10.10 -11.25
C THR A 215 12.68 -10.11 -9.73
N THR A 216 11.56 -9.66 -9.20
CA THR A 216 11.29 -9.70 -7.75
C THR A 216 11.14 -11.14 -7.28
N SER A 217 11.90 -11.51 -6.24
CA SER A 217 11.84 -12.84 -5.62
C SER A 217 10.83 -12.87 -4.46
N TRP A 218 10.93 -11.90 -3.57
CA TRP A 218 10.11 -11.82 -2.36
C TRP A 218 9.36 -10.50 -2.27
N VAL A 219 8.16 -10.56 -1.71
CA VAL A 219 7.35 -9.39 -1.34
C VAL A 219 7.15 -9.41 0.17
N LEU A 220 7.63 -8.39 0.86
CA LEU A 220 7.36 -8.16 2.28
C LEU A 220 6.32 -7.05 2.42
N TRP A 221 5.12 -7.39 2.84
CA TRP A 221 4.15 -6.44 3.32
C TRP A 221 4.51 -6.05 4.75
N LEU A 222 4.72 -4.77 5.01
CA LEU A 222 5.10 -4.26 6.32
C LEU A 222 4.31 -2.97 6.58
N ASP A 223 3.42 -3.01 7.56
CA ASP A 223 2.61 -1.85 7.90
C ASP A 223 3.47 -0.77 8.58
N SER A 224 3.16 0.51 8.35
CA SER A 224 3.99 1.63 8.81
C SER A 224 4.03 1.82 10.33
N ASP A 225 3.13 1.20 11.04
CA ASP A 225 3.01 1.19 12.50
C ASP A 225 3.72 -0.01 13.17
N ILE A 226 4.44 -0.82 12.39
CA ILE A 226 5.37 -1.81 12.93
C ILE A 226 6.68 -1.10 13.26
N VAL A 227 6.88 -0.80 14.54
CA VAL A 227 7.95 0.07 15.04
C VAL A 227 9.15 -0.64 15.61
N GLU A 228 9.06 -1.97 15.79
CA GLU A 228 10.20 -2.78 16.25
C GLU A 228 10.20 -4.12 15.53
N THR A 229 11.30 -4.41 14.85
CA THR A 229 11.56 -5.68 14.17
C THR A 229 13.00 -6.12 14.39
N PRO A 230 13.31 -7.43 14.35
CA PRO A 230 14.68 -7.89 14.22
C PRO A 230 15.32 -7.35 12.94
N ALA A 231 16.60 -6.99 12.99
CA ALA A 231 17.33 -6.54 11.79
C ALA A 231 17.41 -7.65 10.72
N SER A 232 17.34 -8.89 11.12
CA SER A 232 17.35 -10.09 10.26
C SER A 232 15.96 -10.51 9.76
N LEU A 233 14.93 -9.67 9.91
CA LEU A 233 13.53 -10.02 9.59
C LEU A 233 13.37 -10.73 8.23
N VAL A 234 13.95 -10.17 7.17
CA VAL A 234 13.76 -10.69 5.81
C VAL A 234 14.35 -12.08 5.66
N GLN A 235 15.63 -12.25 5.98
CA GLN A 235 16.32 -13.53 5.84
C GLN A 235 15.84 -14.58 6.84
N ASP A 236 15.41 -14.18 8.03
CA ASP A 236 14.85 -15.13 9.02
C ASP A 236 13.55 -15.72 8.48
N LEU A 237 12.62 -14.88 8.02
CA LEU A 237 11.36 -15.34 7.43
C LEU A 237 11.61 -16.17 6.16
N ALA A 238 12.46 -15.70 5.26
CA ALA A 238 12.77 -16.41 4.01
C ALA A 238 13.45 -17.76 4.24
N SER A 239 14.23 -17.92 5.34
CA SER A 239 14.94 -19.15 5.67
C SER A 239 14.01 -20.36 5.89
N HIS A 240 12.74 -20.13 6.12
CA HIS A 240 11.71 -21.17 6.21
C HIS A 240 11.27 -21.73 4.86
N ASP A 241 11.64 -21.08 3.75
CA ASP A 241 11.30 -21.46 2.39
C ASP A 241 9.80 -21.70 2.13
N LYS A 242 8.95 -20.91 2.79
CA LYS A 242 7.49 -20.98 2.64
C LYS A 242 6.99 -19.99 1.60
N GLY A 243 5.90 -20.34 0.91
CA GLY A 243 5.24 -19.42 -0.03
C GLY A 243 4.70 -18.16 0.65
N ILE A 244 4.16 -18.32 1.86
CA ILE A 244 3.56 -17.26 2.67
C ILE A 244 3.94 -17.54 4.13
N ILE A 245 4.50 -16.54 4.81
CA ILE A 245 4.88 -16.66 6.21
C ILE A 245 4.71 -15.33 6.96
N VAL A 246 4.22 -15.40 8.19
CA VAL A 246 3.99 -14.24 9.06
C VAL A 246 4.63 -14.46 10.44
N PRO A 247 5.29 -13.45 11.02
CA PRO A 247 5.68 -13.42 12.41
C PRO A 247 4.47 -13.12 13.30
N ASN A 248 4.59 -13.32 14.58
CA ASN A 248 3.57 -12.97 15.56
C ASN A 248 3.72 -11.48 15.94
N CYS A 249 2.62 -10.72 15.86
CA CYS A 249 2.63 -9.29 16.13
C CYS A 249 2.07 -8.98 17.52
N PHE A 250 2.88 -8.30 18.30
CA PHE A 250 2.55 -7.85 19.64
C PHE A 250 2.60 -6.32 19.74
N GLN A 251 2.15 -5.81 20.88
CA GLN A 251 2.25 -4.38 21.24
C GLN A 251 2.86 -4.25 22.62
N ARG A 252 3.83 -3.34 22.76
CA ARG A 252 4.37 -2.97 24.08
C ARG A 252 3.51 -1.89 24.70
N TYR A 253 3.19 -2.02 25.97
CA TYR A 253 2.44 -1.03 26.71
C TYR A 253 2.95 -0.90 28.15
N TYR A 254 2.71 0.25 28.77
CA TYR A 254 3.02 0.43 30.18
C TYR A 254 1.86 -0.14 31.01
N ASN A 255 2.16 -1.20 31.77
CA ASN A 255 1.20 -1.83 32.67
C ASN A 255 1.24 -1.07 34.02
N LYS A 256 0.17 -0.35 34.32
CA LYS A 256 0.06 0.46 35.55
C LYS A 256 0.04 -0.39 36.83
N ASP A 257 -0.52 -1.61 36.76
CA ASP A 257 -0.62 -2.50 37.90
C ASP A 257 0.72 -3.16 38.26
N LYS A 258 1.57 -3.37 37.27
CA LYS A 258 2.92 -3.92 37.42
C LYS A 258 4.01 -2.85 37.49
N GLU A 259 3.65 -1.60 37.28
CA GLU A 259 4.57 -0.44 37.15
C GLU A 259 5.76 -0.71 36.20
N SER A 260 5.52 -1.44 35.12
CA SER A 260 6.55 -1.88 34.17
C SER A 260 6.02 -1.97 32.75
N MET A 261 6.95 -2.03 31.79
CA MET A 261 6.60 -2.35 30.41
C MET A 261 6.16 -3.81 30.31
N ASP A 262 5.05 -4.05 29.62
CA ASP A 262 4.46 -5.37 29.38
C ASP A 262 4.14 -5.51 27.89
N VAL A 263 3.76 -6.70 27.44
CA VAL A 263 3.42 -6.99 26.05
C VAL A 263 2.03 -7.62 25.98
N ARG A 264 1.31 -7.30 24.91
CA ARG A 264 0.01 -7.93 24.63
C ARG A 264 -0.06 -8.31 23.15
N PRO A 265 -0.81 -9.37 22.79
CA PRO A 265 -1.10 -9.68 21.39
C PRO A 265 -1.77 -8.50 20.69
N TYR A 266 -1.41 -8.28 19.43
CA TYR A 266 -2.01 -7.21 18.63
C TYR A 266 -2.75 -7.72 17.39
N ASP A 267 -2.12 -8.58 16.56
CA ASP A 267 -2.73 -9.08 15.32
C ASP A 267 -3.53 -10.36 15.55
N PHE A 268 -4.84 -10.26 15.40
CA PHE A 268 -5.77 -11.40 15.50
C PHE A 268 -6.18 -11.99 14.14
N ASN A 269 -5.64 -11.47 13.02
CA ASN A 269 -5.99 -11.95 11.69
C ASN A 269 -5.19 -13.17 11.23
N SER A 270 -4.21 -13.62 12.04
CA SER A 270 -3.44 -14.84 11.79
C SER A 270 -4.01 -15.99 12.62
N TRP A 271 -4.63 -16.98 11.94
CA TRP A 271 -5.38 -18.02 12.64
C TRP A 271 -5.53 -19.32 11.85
N GLN A 272 -5.86 -20.38 12.58
CA GLN A 272 -6.35 -21.66 12.06
C GLN A 272 -7.88 -21.69 12.18
N ASP A 273 -8.55 -22.15 11.14
CA ASP A 273 -10.02 -22.16 11.07
C ASP A 273 -10.64 -23.16 12.06
N SER A 274 -11.88 -22.92 12.43
CA SER A 274 -12.62 -23.77 13.36
C SER A 274 -13.89 -24.34 12.70
N PRO A 275 -14.41 -25.48 13.23
CA PRO A 275 -15.71 -25.98 12.80
C PRO A 275 -16.84 -24.97 13.01
N THR A 276 -16.77 -24.16 14.08
CA THR A 276 -17.74 -23.10 14.36
C THR A 276 -17.70 -22.00 13.32
N ALA A 277 -16.51 -21.51 12.98
CA ALA A 277 -16.36 -20.48 11.94
C ALA A 277 -16.86 -20.97 10.57
N LYS A 278 -16.56 -22.22 10.20
CA LYS A 278 -17.08 -22.85 8.99
C LYS A 278 -18.60 -22.92 8.98
N GLY A 279 -19.21 -23.36 10.10
CA GLY A 279 -20.67 -23.45 10.23
C GLY A 279 -21.35 -22.08 10.29
N LEU A 280 -20.67 -21.00 10.71
CA LEU A 280 -21.14 -19.63 10.61
C LEU A 280 -21.13 -19.18 9.15
N ALA A 281 -20.01 -19.39 8.45
CA ALA A 281 -19.86 -19.02 7.04
C ALA A 281 -20.94 -19.67 6.14
N GLU A 282 -21.32 -20.92 6.42
CA GLU A 282 -22.37 -21.62 5.65
C GLU A 282 -23.77 -20.97 5.79
N LYS A 283 -23.99 -20.17 6.83
CA LYS A 283 -25.27 -19.52 7.12
C LYS A 283 -25.30 -18.06 6.68
N MET A 284 -24.15 -17.50 6.29
CA MET A 284 -23.99 -16.10 5.93
C MET A 284 -24.40 -15.84 4.49
N GLY A 285 -24.92 -14.66 4.25
CA GLY A 285 -25.19 -14.14 2.91
C GLY A 285 -23.88 -13.84 2.15
N PRO A 286 -23.89 -13.84 0.82
CA PRO A 286 -22.67 -13.74 0.00
C PRO A 286 -21.89 -12.43 0.21
N GLU A 287 -22.57 -11.39 0.69
CA GLU A 287 -22.00 -10.06 0.93
C GLU A 287 -21.53 -9.84 2.36
N GLU A 288 -21.71 -10.82 3.24
CA GLU A 288 -21.30 -10.73 4.63
C GLU A 288 -19.85 -11.20 4.81
N ILE A 289 -19.16 -10.61 5.80
CA ILE A 289 -17.77 -10.94 6.16
C ILE A 289 -17.69 -11.51 7.57
N LEU A 290 -16.84 -12.49 7.75
CA LEU A 290 -16.54 -13.16 9.01
C LEU A 290 -15.19 -12.65 9.52
N LEU A 291 -15.19 -11.86 10.59
CA LEU A 291 -14.02 -11.18 11.14
C LEU A 291 -13.63 -11.71 12.51
N GLU A 292 -12.35 -11.61 12.84
CA GLU A 292 -11.83 -11.89 14.18
C GLU A 292 -11.81 -10.65 15.07
N GLY A 293 -11.82 -10.89 16.41
CA GLY A 293 -11.69 -9.83 17.40
C GLY A 293 -12.99 -9.11 17.77
N TYR A 294 -14.16 -9.59 17.32
CA TYR A 294 -15.46 -8.99 17.59
C TYR A 294 -16.31 -9.89 18.48
N ALA A 295 -16.80 -9.33 19.59
CA ALA A 295 -17.62 -10.08 20.54
C ALA A 295 -18.95 -10.56 19.94
N GLU A 296 -19.46 -9.82 18.95
CA GLU A 296 -20.70 -10.13 18.22
C GLU A 296 -20.56 -11.35 17.31
N MET A 297 -19.31 -11.79 17.04
CA MET A 297 -18.99 -12.83 16.07
C MET A 297 -17.95 -13.80 16.62
N ALA A 298 -18.37 -14.67 17.52
CA ALA A 298 -17.50 -15.65 18.15
C ALA A 298 -17.18 -16.82 17.18
N THR A 299 -16.02 -16.82 16.61
CA THR A 299 -15.56 -17.81 15.62
C THR A 299 -14.90 -19.03 16.20
N TYR A 300 -14.35 -18.92 17.41
CA TYR A 300 -13.55 -19.94 18.10
C TYR A 300 -12.38 -20.47 17.24
N ARG A 301 -11.81 -19.62 16.37
CA ARG A 301 -10.57 -19.92 15.65
C ARG A 301 -9.38 -19.94 16.58
N ASN A 302 -8.38 -20.77 16.24
CA ASN A 302 -7.12 -20.79 16.97
C ASN A 302 -6.27 -19.62 16.51
N LEU A 303 -6.19 -18.55 17.31
CA LEU A 303 -5.44 -17.33 16.97
C LEU A 303 -3.95 -17.54 17.28
N MET A 304 -3.08 -17.27 16.28
CA MET A 304 -1.63 -17.35 16.46
C MET A 304 -1.14 -16.41 17.56
N ALA A 305 -1.81 -15.29 17.75
CA ALA A 305 -1.57 -14.34 18.83
C ALA A 305 -1.46 -14.96 20.23
N TYR A 306 -2.15 -16.08 20.46
CA TYR A 306 -2.14 -16.82 21.73
C TYR A 306 -1.30 -18.10 21.70
N MET A 307 -0.63 -18.41 20.60
CA MET A 307 0.25 -19.59 20.47
C MET A 307 1.71 -19.26 20.83
N GLY A 308 2.02 -17.99 21.09
CA GLY A 308 3.38 -17.51 21.31
C GLY A 308 3.91 -17.90 22.67
N ASP A 309 5.18 -18.33 22.69
CA ASP A 309 6.00 -18.51 23.88
C ASP A 309 7.30 -17.71 23.70
N PRO A 310 7.54 -16.65 24.52
CA PRO A 310 8.76 -15.84 24.42
C PRO A 310 10.06 -16.65 24.65
N ASN A 311 9.98 -17.80 25.30
CA ASN A 311 11.11 -18.71 25.54
C ASN A 311 11.11 -19.92 24.59
N GLY A 312 10.13 -20.00 23.69
CA GLY A 312 10.01 -21.07 22.72
C GLY A 312 10.96 -20.92 21.55
N ASP A 313 11.05 -21.99 20.74
CA ASP A 313 11.86 -21.97 19.52
C ASP A 313 11.29 -20.92 18.52
N PRO A 314 12.04 -19.88 18.16
CA PRO A 314 11.60 -18.87 17.19
C PRO A 314 11.38 -19.45 15.78
N ARG A 315 11.92 -20.63 15.50
CA ARG A 315 11.73 -21.33 14.23
C ARG A 315 10.51 -22.24 14.20
N ARG A 316 9.73 -22.31 15.28
CA ARG A 316 8.49 -23.08 15.30
C ARG A 316 7.51 -22.56 14.27
N GLU A 317 7.06 -23.43 13.39
CA GLU A 317 6.06 -23.15 12.36
C GLU A 317 4.68 -23.68 12.78
N VAL A 318 3.63 -22.98 12.34
CA VAL A 318 2.24 -23.46 12.39
C VAL A 318 1.55 -23.18 11.06
N ASP A 319 0.71 -24.10 10.61
CA ASP A 319 -0.14 -23.85 9.44
C ASP A 319 -1.20 -22.81 9.78
N LEU A 320 -1.52 -21.95 8.81
CA LEU A 320 -2.55 -20.91 8.97
C LEU A 320 -3.55 -20.96 7.81
N ASP A 321 -4.82 -20.68 8.12
CA ASP A 321 -5.91 -20.50 7.16
C ASP A 321 -6.19 -19.01 6.87
N GLY A 322 -5.80 -18.13 7.79
CA GLY A 322 -5.86 -16.68 7.66
C GLY A 322 -4.52 -16.05 8.08
N VAL A 323 -4.17 -14.91 7.49
CA VAL A 323 -2.96 -14.15 7.83
C VAL A 323 -3.28 -12.68 8.06
N GLY A 324 -2.51 -12.05 8.96
CA GLY A 324 -2.47 -10.61 9.12
C GLY A 324 -1.56 -9.93 8.09
N GLY A 325 -1.64 -8.60 8.02
CA GLY A 325 -0.86 -7.79 7.10
C GLY A 325 0.23 -6.96 7.75
N THR A 326 0.40 -7.08 9.06
CA THR A 326 1.34 -6.27 9.86
C THR A 326 2.80 -6.48 9.43
N ALA A 327 3.20 -7.74 9.24
CA ALA A 327 4.43 -8.15 8.58
C ALA A 327 4.18 -9.50 7.89
N LEU A 328 4.17 -9.53 6.58
CA LEU A 328 3.79 -10.70 5.79
C LEU A 328 4.78 -10.89 4.65
N LEU A 329 5.62 -11.93 4.72
CA LEU A 329 6.55 -12.29 3.65
C LEU A 329 5.89 -13.29 2.70
N VAL A 330 5.96 -13.00 1.41
CA VAL A 330 5.33 -13.78 0.33
C VAL A 330 6.33 -14.01 -0.79
N LYS A 331 6.44 -15.24 -1.30
CA LYS A 331 7.13 -15.49 -2.57
C LYS A 331 6.40 -14.72 -3.68
N ALA A 332 7.13 -13.98 -4.50
CA ALA A 332 6.51 -13.17 -5.54
C ALA A 332 5.65 -13.99 -6.51
N ASP A 333 5.94 -15.28 -6.65
CA ASP A 333 5.18 -16.21 -7.49
C ASP A 333 3.75 -16.43 -6.98
N VAL A 334 3.53 -16.37 -5.66
CA VAL A 334 2.16 -16.44 -5.09
C VAL A 334 1.28 -15.31 -5.66
N HIS A 335 1.85 -14.10 -5.75
CA HIS A 335 1.15 -12.95 -6.35
C HIS A 335 1.03 -13.08 -7.88
N ARG A 336 2.06 -13.60 -8.55
CA ARG A 336 2.04 -13.82 -9.99
C ARG A 336 1.04 -14.90 -10.40
N ASP A 337 0.83 -15.91 -9.57
CA ASP A 337 -0.20 -16.95 -9.76
C ASP A 337 -1.62 -16.40 -9.59
N GLY A 338 -1.77 -15.19 -9.07
CA GLY A 338 -3.05 -14.51 -8.97
C GLY A 338 -3.55 -14.25 -7.55
N ALA A 339 -2.80 -14.60 -6.49
CA ALA A 339 -3.19 -14.26 -5.13
C ALA A 339 -3.04 -12.75 -4.91
N MET A 340 -4.17 -12.09 -4.66
CA MET A 340 -4.26 -10.66 -4.35
C MET A 340 -5.20 -10.45 -3.15
N PHE A 341 -5.31 -9.23 -2.67
CA PHE A 341 -6.20 -8.88 -1.57
C PHE A 341 -7.60 -8.63 -2.10
N PRO A 342 -8.60 -9.52 -1.86
CA PRO A 342 -9.94 -9.31 -2.38
C PRO A 342 -10.61 -8.10 -1.71
N PRO A 343 -11.11 -7.12 -2.49
CA PRO A 343 -11.84 -5.97 -1.96
C PRO A 343 -13.34 -6.24 -1.77
N PHE A 344 -13.72 -7.50 -1.73
CA PHE A 344 -15.08 -8.00 -1.57
C PHE A 344 -15.02 -9.31 -0.78
N PRO A 345 -16.13 -9.79 -0.21
CA PRO A 345 -16.15 -11.06 0.49
C PRO A 345 -15.75 -12.23 -0.43
N PHE A 346 -14.62 -12.85 -0.15
CA PHE A 346 -14.15 -14.06 -0.79
C PHE A 346 -14.19 -15.22 0.21
N TYR A 347 -15.17 -16.08 0.11
CA TYR A 347 -15.53 -17.07 1.13
C TYR A 347 -15.75 -16.41 2.51
N HIS A 348 -16.47 -15.29 2.53
CA HIS A 348 -16.73 -14.44 3.71
C HIS A 348 -15.48 -13.81 4.35
N LEU A 349 -14.32 -13.90 3.70
CA LEU A 349 -13.07 -13.28 4.12
C LEU A 349 -12.75 -12.10 3.19
N ILE A 350 -12.03 -11.12 3.71
CA ILE A 350 -11.67 -9.91 2.96
C ILE A 350 -10.23 -9.52 3.27
N GLU A 351 -9.57 -8.76 2.40
CA GLU A 351 -8.21 -8.25 2.57
C GLU A 351 -7.20 -9.39 2.81
N THR A 352 -6.43 -9.35 3.91
CA THR A 352 -5.33 -10.28 4.21
C THR A 352 -5.82 -11.70 4.49
N GLU A 353 -6.93 -11.85 5.19
CA GLU A 353 -7.56 -13.15 5.42
C GLU A 353 -8.11 -13.73 4.09
N GLY A 354 -8.72 -12.86 3.26
CA GLY A 354 -9.16 -13.21 1.91
C GLY A 354 -7.99 -13.56 0.98
N PHE A 355 -6.84 -12.89 1.12
CA PHE A 355 -5.60 -13.22 0.43
C PHE A 355 -5.12 -14.64 0.77
N ALA A 356 -5.05 -15.00 2.06
CA ALA A 356 -4.66 -16.34 2.48
C ALA A 356 -5.59 -17.42 1.86
N ARG A 357 -6.89 -17.16 1.87
CA ARG A 357 -7.87 -18.06 1.25
C ARG A 357 -7.71 -18.17 -0.26
N MET A 358 -7.40 -17.07 -0.94
CA MET A 358 -7.13 -17.06 -2.37
C MET A 358 -5.86 -17.85 -2.70
N ALA A 359 -4.79 -17.65 -1.94
CA ALA A 359 -3.55 -18.39 -2.08
C ALA A 359 -3.76 -19.90 -1.89
N THR A 360 -4.52 -20.31 -0.88
CA THR A 360 -4.89 -21.72 -0.67
C THR A 360 -5.61 -22.33 -1.88
N ARG A 361 -6.50 -21.55 -2.53
CA ARG A 361 -7.18 -22.01 -3.76
C ARG A 361 -6.22 -22.18 -4.95
N LEU A 362 -5.08 -21.53 -4.93
CA LEU A 362 -4.00 -21.64 -5.92
C LEU A 362 -2.94 -22.71 -5.54
N GLY A 363 -3.12 -23.40 -4.41
CA GLY A 363 -2.21 -24.44 -3.94
C GLY A 363 -1.10 -23.95 -3.01
N TRP A 364 -1.16 -22.68 -2.56
CA TRP A 364 -0.20 -22.11 -1.62
C TRP A 364 -0.70 -22.17 -0.17
N GLN A 365 0.05 -22.80 0.71
CA GLN A 365 -0.24 -22.82 2.16
C GLN A 365 0.43 -21.64 2.85
N ALA A 366 -0.29 -21.01 3.78
CA ALA A 366 0.24 -19.98 4.66
C ALA A 366 0.75 -20.58 5.99
N TYR A 367 1.83 -19.98 6.52
CA TYR A 367 2.49 -20.40 7.74
C TYR A 367 2.68 -19.22 8.69
N GLY A 368 2.71 -19.52 9.98
CA GLY A 368 3.00 -18.55 11.02
C GLY A 368 4.15 -18.96 11.92
N LEU A 369 4.84 -17.97 12.48
CA LEU A 369 5.91 -18.15 13.46
C LEU A 369 5.43 -17.61 14.81
N PRO A 370 4.78 -18.42 15.65
CA PRO A 370 4.18 -17.95 16.89
C PRO A 370 5.20 -17.39 17.89
N ASN A 371 6.47 -17.81 17.83
CA ASN A 371 7.54 -17.41 18.74
C ASN A 371 8.53 -16.40 18.14
N TYR A 372 8.27 -15.89 16.94
CA TYR A 372 9.05 -14.84 16.30
C TYR A 372 8.26 -13.54 16.33
N PHE A 373 8.73 -12.53 17.08
CA PHE A 373 7.93 -11.37 17.43
C PHE A 373 8.34 -10.11 16.67
N VAL A 374 7.34 -9.35 16.22
CA VAL A 374 7.42 -7.97 15.81
C VAL A 374 6.46 -7.13 16.64
N TYR A 375 6.67 -5.81 16.73
CA TYR A 375 5.90 -4.98 17.64
C TYR A 375 5.28 -3.80 16.94
N HIS A 376 3.97 -3.67 17.15
CA HIS A 376 3.15 -2.56 16.70
C HIS A 376 3.31 -1.36 17.63
N TYR A 377 3.12 -0.17 17.09
CA TYR A 377 3.07 1.09 17.83
C TYR A 377 1.99 1.03 18.92
N ASN A 378 2.28 1.61 20.06
CA ASN A 378 1.31 1.69 21.16
C ASN A 378 0.53 3.01 21.02
N GLU A 379 -0.69 2.94 20.52
CA GLU A 379 -1.62 4.07 20.39
C GLU A 379 -2.20 4.50 21.74
#